data_d4f7825cc9e474a77177a098b0448a23
#
_entry.id   d4f7825cc9e474a77177a098b0448a23
#
_cell.length_a   1.000
_cell.length_b   1.000
_cell.length_c   1.000
_cell.angle_alpha   90.00
_cell.angle_beta   90.00
_cell.angle_gamma   90.00
#
_symmetry.space_group_name_H-M   'P 1'
#
loop_
_entity.id
_entity.type
_entity.pdbx_description
1 polymer ?
#
loop_
_entity_poly.entity_id
_entity_poly.type
_entity_poly.pdbx_seq_one_letter_code
_entity_poly.pdbx_strand_id
1 'polypeptide(L)'
;MIYPTLEQYALAKGAALRSPRIVLPFHRRMYRAITQWAAGCLPAGARHLAIAIPPRHGKTLAAHDTIEWLMGMVPDSKWIYTSHTAHLAVTQTMEIRDIMLSDWYRRMFPATQALGTRQNYVTTTAGGQLYGVGMSGTITGFGAGCKRREFGGAIVIDDPISSDDARSATERAHVNEWYTQTLKSRRNHDTTPILLIMQRL
;
A
#
# COMPACT_ATOMS: atom_id res chain seq x y z
N MET A 1 20.04 11.64 -7.40
CA MET A 1 19.65 10.30 -7.93
C MET A 1 18.25 10.46 -8.51
N ILE A 2 18.05 10.10 -9.79
CA ILE A 2 16.71 10.18 -10.42
C ILE A 2 16.02 8.84 -10.17
N TYR A 3 14.99 8.84 -9.34
CA TYR A 3 14.17 7.64 -9.11
C TYR A 3 13.20 7.41 -10.27
N PRO A 4 12.85 6.15 -10.57
CA PRO A 4 11.86 5.82 -11.59
C PRO A 4 10.47 6.34 -11.20
N THR A 5 9.62 6.60 -12.17
CA THR A 5 8.18 6.78 -11.93
C THR A 5 7.56 5.46 -11.47
N LEU A 6 6.36 5.49 -10.86
CA LEU A 6 5.67 4.27 -10.46
C LEU A 6 5.41 3.32 -11.64
N GLU A 7 5.06 3.86 -12.83
CA GLU A 7 4.91 3.06 -14.06
C GLU A 7 6.23 2.38 -14.46
N GLN A 8 7.34 3.14 -14.45
CA GLN A 8 8.66 2.58 -14.74
C GLN A 8 9.09 1.53 -13.73
N TYR A 9 8.81 1.75 -12.45
CA TYR A 9 9.04 0.77 -11.41
C TYR A 9 8.28 -0.54 -11.67
N ALA A 10 6.96 -0.44 -11.93
CA ALA A 10 6.10 -1.60 -12.19
C ALA A 10 6.58 -2.41 -13.40
N LEU A 11 6.97 -1.74 -14.50
CA LEU A 11 7.51 -2.39 -15.69
C LEU A 11 8.85 -3.07 -15.43
N ALA A 12 9.78 -2.38 -14.75
CA ALA A 12 11.09 -2.92 -14.40
C ALA A 12 10.98 -4.12 -13.45
N LYS A 13 10.08 -4.08 -12.45
CA LYS A 13 9.77 -5.20 -11.57
C LYS A 13 9.25 -6.41 -12.35
N GLY A 14 8.29 -6.18 -13.26
CA GLY A 14 7.75 -7.25 -14.10
C GLY A 14 8.84 -7.93 -14.94
N ALA A 15 9.74 -7.16 -15.52
CA ALA A 15 10.87 -7.71 -16.29
C ALA A 15 11.84 -8.50 -15.39
N ALA A 16 12.18 -7.97 -14.22
CA ALA A 16 13.09 -8.62 -13.27
C ALA A 16 12.55 -9.96 -12.74
N LEU A 17 11.23 -10.06 -12.54
CA LEU A 17 10.55 -11.26 -12.07
C LEU A 17 10.17 -12.24 -13.22
N ARG A 18 10.60 -11.96 -14.45
CA ARG A 18 10.20 -12.72 -15.65
C ARG A 18 8.68 -12.85 -15.80
N SER A 19 7.94 -11.87 -15.33
CA SER A 19 6.49 -11.73 -15.44
C SER A 19 6.16 -10.36 -16.03
N PRO A 20 6.36 -10.19 -17.35
CA PRO A 20 6.20 -8.89 -18.01
C PRO A 20 4.80 -8.33 -17.79
N ARG A 21 4.74 -7.04 -17.46
CA ARG A 21 3.48 -6.34 -17.22
C ARG A 21 2.97 -5.67 -18.48
N ILE A 22 1.68 -5.86 -18.74
CA ILE A 22 0.98 -5.11 -19.78
C ILE A 22 0.35 -3.89 -19.13
N VAL A 23 0.82 -2.70 -19.53
CA VAL A 23 0.29 -1.42 -19.01
C VAL A 23 -0.71 -0.85 -20.01
N LEU A 24 -1.98 -0.99 -19.70
CA LEU A 24 -3.10 -0.43 -20.46
C LEU A 24 -3.37 1.05 -20.07
N PRO A 25 -4.16 1.81 -20.84
CA PRO A 25 -4.45 3.23 -20.54
C PRO A 25 -5.01 3.47 -19.14
N PHE A 26 -5.85 2.56 -18.61
CA PHE A 26 -6.40 2.70 -17.27
C PHE A 26 -5.34 2.47 -16.18
N HIS A 27 -4.35 1.59 -16.38
CA HIS A 27 -3.21 1.43 -15.47
C HIS A 27 -2.39 2.72 -15.39
N ARG A 28 -2.14 3.39 -16.52
CA ARG A 28 -1.45 4.69 -16.54
C ARG A 28 -2.20 5.76 -15.78
N ARG A 29 -3.54 5.80 -15.92
CA ARG A 29 -4.38 6.70 -15.11
C ARG A 29 -4.25 6.41 -13.62
N MET A 30 -4.31 5.13 -13.25
CA MET A 30 -4.14 4.68 -11.87
C MET A 30 -2.77 5.07 -11.30
N TYR A 31 -1.68 4.76 -11.98
CA TYR A 31 -0.32 5.12 -11.56
C TYR A 31 -0.13 6.64 -11.45
N ARG A 32 -0.69 7.40 -12.38
CA ARG A 32 -0.67 8.87 -12.31
C ARG A 32 -1.42 9.38 -11.07
N ALA A 33 -2.63 8.88 -10.82
CA ALA A 33 -3.42 9.27 -9.65
C ALA A 33 -2.69 8.93 -8.33
N ILE A 34 -2.07 7.75 -8.24
CA ILE A 34 -1.27 7.33 -7.08
C ILE A 34 -0.04 8.25 -6.92
N THR A 35 0.64 8.59 -8.01
CA THR A 35 1.80 9.51 -7.95
C THR A 35 1.38 10.90 -7.46
N GLN A 36 0.26 11.44 -7.94
CA GLN A 36 -0.29 12.72 -7.48
C GLN A 36 -0.72 12.65 -6.00
N TRP A 37 -1.33 11.54 -5.59
CA TRP A 37 -1.70 11.29 -4.21
C TRP A 37 -0.47 11.30 -3.28
N ALA A 38 0.58 10.56 -3.64
CA ALA A 38 1.83 10.51 -2.86
C ALA A 38 2.54 11.87 -2.78
N ALA A 39 2.46 12.66 -3.85
CA ALA A 39 3.00 14.01 -3.90
C ALA A 39 2.13 15.08 -3.18
N GLY A 40 0.94 14.70 -2.67
CA GLY A 40 0.00 15.65 -2.07
C GLY A 40 -0.63 16.63 -3.09
N CYS A 41 -0.65 16.24 -4.37
CA CYS A 41 -1.11 17.06 -5.50
C CYS A 41 -2.49 16.64 -6.04
N LEU A 42 -3.31 15.99 -5.21
CA LEU A 42 -4.69 15.68 -5.60
C LEU A 42 -5.54 16.95 -5.72
N PRO A 43 -6.55 16.96 -6.63
CA PRO A 43 -7.48 18.07 -6.77
C PRO A 43 -8.16 18.45 -5.43
N ALA A 44 -8.51 19.73 -5.28
CA ALA A 44 -9.18 20.30 -4.11
C ALA A 44 -8.47 20.02 -2.76
N GLY A 45 -7.15 19.76 -2.77
CA GLY A 45 -6.39 19.47 -1.55
C GLY A 45 -6.74 18.12 -0.90
N ALA A 46 -7.37 17.20 -1.64
CA ALA A 46 -7.70 15.87 -1.15
C ALA A 46 -6.43 15.13 -0.72
N ARG A 47 -6.52 14.42 0.40
CA ARG A 47 -5.39 13.64 0.95
C ARG A 47 -5.58 12.13 0.79
N HIS A 48 -6.79 11.69 0.54
CA HIS A 48 -7.14 10.28 0.40
C HIS A 48 -7.51 9.99 -1.05
N LEU A 49 -7.14 8.81 -1.54
CA LEU A 49 -7.44 8.36 -2.89
C LEU A 49 -8.21 7.06 -2.83
N ALA A 50 -9.35 6.99 -3.50
CA ALA A 50 -10.09 5.76 -3.72
C ALA A 50 -10.06 5.39 -5.20
N ILE A 51 -9.72 4.14 -5.49
CA ILE A 51 -9.64 3.58 -6.84
C ILE A 51 -10.55 2.36 -6.91
N ALA A 52 -11.55 2.41 -7.78
CA ALA A 52 -12.44 1.30 -8.05
C ALA A 52 -12.19 0.76 -9.47
N ILE A 53 -11.73 -0.49 -9.57
CA ILE A 53 -11.49 -1.19 -10.84
C ILE A 53 -11.95 -2.65 -10.74
N PRO A 54 -12.33 -3.30 -11.86
CA PRO A 54 -12.82 -4.66 -11.85
C PRO A 54 -11.81 -5.68 -11.29
N PRO A 55 -12.26 -6.89 -10.90
CA PRO A 55 -11.38 -7.99 -10.54
C PRO A 55 -10.38 -8.33 -11.65
N ARG A 56 -9.21 -8.86 -11.29
CA ARG A 56 -8.14 -9.28 -12.22
C ARG A 56 -7.55 -8.17 -13.10
N HIS A 57 -7.73 -6.90 -12.71
CA HIS A 57 -7.15 -5.73 -13.38
C HIS A 57 -5.94 -5.14 -12.62
N GLY A 58 -5.22 -5.94 -11.86
CA GLY A 58 -3.95 -5.54 -11.23
C GLY A 58 -4.07 -4.66 -9.97
N LYS A 59 -5.20 -4.66 -9.25
CA LYS A 59 -5.42 -3.88 -8.02
C LYS A 59 -4.32 -4.11 -6.98
N THR A 60 -4.22 -5.35 -6.50
CA THR A 60 -3.25 -5.76 -5.48
C THR A 60 -1.81 -5.51 -5.94
N LEU A 61 -1.52 -5.78 -7.22
CA LEU A 61 -0.20 -5.47 -7.79
C LEU A 61 0.12 -3.97 -7.74
N ALA A 62 -0.87 -3.10 -8.00
CA ALA A 62 -0.67 -1.65 -7.89
C ALA A 62 -0.48 -1.19 -6.45
N ALA A 63 -1.17 -1.82 -5.48
CA ALA A 63 -0.97 -1.57 -4.05
C ALA A 63 0.46 -1.94 -3.64
N HIS A 64 0.95 -3.12 -4.03
CA HIS A 64 2.32 -3.57 -3.78
C HIS A 64 3.36 -2.65 -4.41
N ASP A 65 3.23 -2.39 -5.72
CA ASP A 65 4.15 -1.51 -6.44
C ASP A 65 4.21 -0.12 -5.79
N THR A 66 3.09 0.37 -5.29
CA THR A 66 3.01 1.66 -4.59
C THR A 66 3.81 1.64 -3.29
N ILE A 67 3.61 0.62 -2.45
CA ILE A 67 4.31 0.51 -1.17
C ILE A 67 5.82 0.33 -1.40
N GLU A 68 6.20 -0.61 -2.25
CA GLU A 68 7.59 -0.92 -2.56
C GLU A 68 8.31 0.31 -3.13
N TRP A 69 7.71 0.96 -4.13
CA TRP A 69 8.27 2.14 -4.77
C TRP A 69 8.45 3.30 -3.79
N LEU A 70 7.42 3.61 -2.98
CA LEU A 70 7.47 4.71 -2.03
C LEU A 70 8.37 4.40 -0.82
N MET A 71 8.42 3.17 -0.32
CA MET A 71 9.39 2.78 0.71
C MET A 71 10.83 2.84 0.18
N GLY A 72 11.04 2.58 -1.12
CA GLY A 72 12.34 2.73 -1.75
C GLY A 72 12.82 4.19 -1.79
N MET A 73 11.91 5.13 -2.06
CA MET A 73 12.22 6.57 -2.12
C MET A 73 12.22 7.24 -0.73
N VAL A 74 11.43 6.72 0.21
CA VAL A 74 11.26 7.26 1.57
C VAL A 74 11.47 6.13 2.57
N PRO A 75 12.75 5.74 2.82
CA PRO A 75 13.09 4.50 3.53
C PRO A 75 12.67 4.46 4.99
N ASP A 76 12.37 5.60 5.61
CA ASP A 76 11.88 5.73 6.98
C ASP A 76 10.33 5.78 7.08
N SER A 77 9.62 5.64 5.95
CA SER A 77 8.16 5.72 5.90
C SER A 77 7.48 4.56 6.63
N LYS A 78 6.31 4.85 7.24
CA LYS A 78 5.56 3.89 8.04
C LYS A 78 4.21 3.60 7.41
N TRP A 79 3.93 2.32 7.23
CA TRP A 79 2.79 1.83 6.46
C TRP A 79 1.95 0.84 7.24
N ILE A 80 0.64 0.90 7.04
CA ILE A 80 -0.29 -0.17 7.37
C ILE A 80 -0.91 -0.65 6.05
N TYR A 81 -0.82 -1.95 5.79
CA TYR A 81 -1.52 -2.62 4.71
C TYR A 81 -2.65 -3.45 5.29
N THR A 82 -3.84 -3.30 4.77
CA THR A 82 -4.98 -4.10 5.20
C THR A 82 -5.75 -4.68 4.02
N SER A 83 -6.23 -5.89 4.18
CA SER A 83 -7.11 -6.59 3.26
C SER A 83 -8.21 -7.30 4.05
N HIS A 84 -9.20 -7.85 3.35
CA HIS A 84 -10.40 -8.36 4.00
C HIS A 84 -10.15 -9.51 5.00
N THR A 85 -9.11 -10.30 4.84
CA THR A 85 -8.69 -11.31 5.83
C THR A 85 -7.27 -11.12 6.34
N ALA A 86 -7.01 -11.59 7.56
CA ALA A 86 -5.66 -11.59 8.13
C ALA A 86 -4.68 -12.42 7.28
N HIS A 87 -5.12 -13.57 6.77
CA HIS A 87 -4.30 -14.43 5.92
C HIS A 87 -3.85 -13.72 4.65
N LEU A 88 -4.78 -13.05 3.95
CA LEU A 88 -4.44 -12.27 2.76
C LEU A 88 -3.48 -11.14 3.08
N ALA A 89 -3.75 -10.34 4.12
CA ALA A 89 -2.89 -9.23 4.51
C ALA A 89 -1.47 -9.70 4.84
N VAL A 90 -1.31 -10.82 5.53
CA VAL A 90 0.00 -11.43 5.84
C VAL A 90 0.70 -11.87 4.57
N THR A 91 0.02 -12.65 3.71
CA THR A 91 0.58 -13.15 2.44
C THR A 91 1.08 -11.99 1.57
N GLN A 92 0.26 -10.96 1.39
CA GLN A 92 0.62 -9.79 0.58
C GLN A 92 1.81 -9.01 1.19
N THR A 93 1.85 -8.89 2.52
CA THR A 93 2.99 -8.27 3.21
C THR A 93 4.29 -9.06 3.02
N MET A 94 4.20 -10.39 3.01
CA MET A 94 5.35 -11.26 2.72
C MET A 94 5.84 -11.10 1.28
N GLU A 95 4.95 -11.00 0.30
CA GLU A 95 5.30 -10.77 -1.10
C GLU A 95 6.03 -9.44 -1.28
N ILE A 96 5.53 -8.35 -0.67
CA ILE A 96 6.20 -7.04 -0.66
C ILE A 96 7.59 -7.17 -0.03
N ARG A 97 7.71 -7.83 1.13
CA ARG A 97 8.97 -8.07 1.81
C ARG A 97 9.98 -8.79 0.91
N ASP A 98 9.55 -9.85 0.25
CA ASP A 98 10.44 -10.69 -0.56
C ASP A 98 10.97 -9.92 -1.77
N ILE A 99 10.16 -9.01 -2.34
CA ILE A 99 10.64 -8.06 -3.35
C ILE A 99 11.68 -7.11 -2.76
N MET A 100 11.40 -6.51 -1.61
CA MET A 100 12.31 -5.56 -0.97
C MET A 100 13.65 -6.20 -0.53
N LEU A 101 13.66 -7.51 -0.26
CA LEU A 101 14.86 -8.29 0.06
C LEU A 101 15.66 -8.70 -1.19
N SER A 102 15.07 -8.63 -2.39
CA SER A 102 15.73 -9.05 -3.62
C SER A 102 16.92 -8.16 -3.99
N ASP A 103 17.92 -8.74 -4.66
CA ASP A 103 19.08 -7.99 -5.16
C ASP A 103 18.69 -6.93 -6.19
N TRP A 104 17.64 -7.20 -6.97
CA TRP A 104 17.10 -6.23 -7.93
C TRP A 104 16.60 -4.97 -7.22
N TYR A 105 15.79 -5.11 -6.16
CA TYR A 105 15.27 -3.98 -5.40
C TYR A 105 16.37 -3.20 -4.67
N ARG A 106 17.33 -3.89 -4.07
CA ARG A 106 18.48 -3.29 -3.39
C ARG A 106 19.35 -2.47 -4.33
N ARG A 107 19.52 -2.93 -5.60
CA ARG A 107 20.24 -2.14 -6.61
C ARG A 107 19.46 -0.90 -7.03
N MET A 108 18.14 -0.96 -7.09
CA MET A 108 17.29 0.17 -7.44
C MET A 108 17.19 1.20 -6.32
N PHE A 109 17.11 0.75 -5.08
CA PHE A 109 16.97 1.58 -3.89
C PHE A 109 18.06 1.25 -2.84
N PRO A 110 19.31 1.62 -3.09
CA PRO A 110 20.43 1.22 -2.22
C PRO A 110 20.37 1.80 -0.81
N ALA A 111 19.64 2.90 -0.61
CA ALA A 111 19.39 3.49 0.71
C ALA A 111 18.34 2.74 1.53
N THR A 112 17.58 1.84 0.90
CA THR A 112 16.50 1.09 1.55
C THR A 112 16.88 -0.37 1.72
N GLN A 113 17.26 -0.75 2.93
CA GLN A 113 17.55 -2.14 3.26
C GLN A 113 16.45 -2.70 4.15
N ALA A 114 15.64 -3.60 3.58
CA ALA A 114 14.60 -4.29 4.32
C ALA A 114 15.21 -5.32 5.27
N LEU A 115 14.66 -5.37 6.48
CA LEU A 115 14.96 -6.35 7.51
C LEU A 115 13.70 -7.18 7.73
N GLY A 116 13.69 -8.43 7.27
CA GLY A 116 12.48 -9.25 7.28
C GLY A 116 12.61 -10.47 8.17
N THR A 117 12.11 -10.41 9.40
CA THR A 117 12.07 -11.56 10.30
C THR A 117 10.65 -12.05 10.61
N ARG A 118 9.62 -11.23 10.41
CA ARG A 118 8.23 -11.56 10.73
C ARG A 118 7.37 -11.61 9.46
N GLN A 119 6.33 -12.42 9.49
CA GLN A 119 5.45 -12.62 8.34
C GLN A 119 4.60 -11.38 7.99
N ASN A 120 4.11 -10.69 9.01
CA ASN A 120 3.20 -9.53 8.84
C ASN A 120 3.87 -8.19 9.11
N TYR A 121 5.20 -8.17 9.20
CA TYR A 121 5.92 -6.96 9.57
C TYR A 121 7.27 -6.87 8.87
N VAL A 122 7.49 -5.77 8.18
CA VAL A 122 8.76 -5.44 7.51
C VAL A 122 9.31 -4.17 8.15
N THR A 123 10.61 -4.14 8.39
CA THR A 123 11.34 -2.93 8.80
C THR A 123 12.42 -2.60 7.80
N THR A 124 12.88 -1.35 7.81
CA THR A 124 14.07 -0.93 7.08
C THR A 124 15.15 -0.46 8.05
N THR A 125 16.40 -0.48 7.61
CA THR A 125 17.53 0.07 8.40
C THR A 125 17.37 1.56 8.70
N ALA A 126 16.58 2.28 7.92
CA ALA A 126 16.25 3.69 8.13
C ALA A 126 15.09 3.92 9.13
N GLY A 127 14.51 2.85 9.71
CA GLY A 127 13.40 2.94 10.66
C GLY A 127 12.01 2.94 10.02
N GLY A 128 11.92 2.69 8.72
CA GLY A 128 10.64 2.46 8.03
C GLY A 128 9.97 1.17 8.47
N GLN A 129 8.66 1.10 8.30
CA GLN A 129 7.84 -0.01 8.77
C GLN A 129 6.68 -0.28 7.81
N LEU A 130 6.39 -1.56 7.58
CA LEU A 130 5.15 -2.02 6.95
C LEU A 130 4.51 -3.07 7.85
N TYR A 131 3.28 -2.85 8.24
CA TYR A 131 2.49 -3.77 9.05
C TYR A 131 1.25 -4.25 8.29
N GLY A 132 1.12 -5.57 8.12
CA GLY A 132 -0.02 -6.22 7.48
C GLY A 132 -1.04 -6.70 8.51
N VAL A 133 -2.31 -6.31 8.33
CA VAL A 133 -3.41 -6.69 9.23
C VAL A 133 -4.70 -6.89 8.43
N GLY A 134 -5.47 -7.93 8.76
CA GLY A 134 -6.82 -8.12 8.19
C GLY A 134 -7.84 -7.13 8.75
N MET A 135 -8.92 -6.89 8.00
CA MET A 135 -10.08 -6.17 8.52
C MET A 135 -10.55 -6.84 9.82
N SER A 136 -10.98 -6.05 10.79
CA SER A 136 -11.33 -6.48 12.16
C SER A 136 -10.16 -6.96 13.03
N GLY A 137 -8.92 -6.94 12.50
CA GLY A 137 -7.73 -7.26 13.27
C GLY A 137 -7.35 -6.18 14.28
N THR A 138 -6.68 -6.59 15.36
CA THR A 138 -6.18 -5.67 16.38
C THR A 138 -4.89 -5.00 15.91
N ILE A 139 -4.84 -3.67 15.98
CA ILE A 139 -3.63 -2.89 15.67
C ILE A 139 -3.14 -2.26 16.97
N THR A 140 -2.09 -2.83 17.55
CA THR A 140 -1.51 -2.32 18.80
C THR A 140 -0.03 -1.97 18.57
N GLY A 141 0.38 -0.77 18.96
CA GLY A 141 1.77 -0.33 18.84
C GLY A 141 2.22 0.05 17.43
N PHE A 142 1.34 0.02 16.41
CA PHE A 142 1.65 0.40 15.04
C PHE A 142 0.83 1.61 14.60
N GLY A 143 1.46 2.48 13.79
CA GLY A 143 0.81 3.61 13.16
C GLY A 143 1.44 3.90 11.80
N ALA A 144 0.64 4.43 10.89
CA ALA A 144 1.07 4.85 9.56
C ALA A 144 1.43 6.34 9.51
N GLY A 145 2.36 6.67 8.63
CA GLY A 145 2.86 8.04 8.47
C GLY A 145 3.89 8.45 9.51
N CYS A 146 4.55 9.58 9.28
CA CYS A 146 5.49 10.22 10.20
C CYS A 146 4.96 11.58 10.63
N LYS A 147 5.41 12.08 11.79
CA LYS A 147 5.06 13.42 12.28
C LYS A 147 5.84 14.51 11.54
N ARG A 148 5.61 14.63 10.24
CA ARG A 148 6.21 15.65 9.36
C ARG A 148 5.23 16.04 8.25
N ARG A 149 5.49 17.18 7.56
CA ARG A 149 4.62 17.65 6.46
C ARG A 149 4.78 16.84 5.19
N GLU A 150 6.00 16.39 4.91
CA GLU A 150 6.34 15.58 3.74
C GLU A 150 5.72 14.18 3.87
N PHE A 151 5.62 13.49 2.75
CA PHE A 151 5.15 12.11 2.74
C PHE A 151 6.02 11.24 3.66
N GLY A 152 5.39 10.56 4.59
CA GLY A 152 6.06 9.70 5.56
C GLY A 152 5.43 8.31 5.68
N GLY A 153 4.68 7.90 4.67
CA GLY A 153 3.94 6.63 4.66
C GLY A 153 2.43 6.83 4.64
N ALA A 154 1.70 5.74 4.60
CA ALA A 154 0.25 5.74 4.39
C ALA A 154 -0.44 4.49 4.96
N ILE A 155 -1.77 4.52 4.97
CA ILE A 155 -2.61 3.33 5.09
C ILE A 155 -3.03 2.91 3.68
N VAL A 156 -2.82 1.65 3.34
CA VAL A 156 -3.30 1.03 2.09
C VAL A 156 -4.37 0.01 2.44
N ILE A 157 -5.53 0.16 1.85
CA ILE A 157 -6.69 -0.71 2.02
C ILE A 157 -6.95 -1.40 0.66
N ASP A 158 -6.73 -2.70 0.60
CA ASP A 158 -6.87 -3.50 -0.63
C ASP A 158 -8.01 -4.51 -0.48
N ASP A 159 -9.08 -4.31 -1.24
CA ASP A 159 -10.32 -5.11 -1.22
C ASP A 159 -10.79 -5.41 0.22
N PRO A 160 -11.30 -4.41 0.97
CA PRO A 160 -11.59 -4.53 2.41
C PRO A 160 -12.76 -5.45 2.74
N ILE A 161 -13.57 -5.82 1.77
CA ILE A 161 -14.74 -6.68 1.91
C ILE A 161 -14.86 -7.59 0.68
N SER A 162 -15.27 -8.85 0.89
CA SER A 162 -15.54 -9.76 -0.23
C SER A 162 -16.83 -9.39 -0.97
N SER A 163 -16.98 -9.87 -2.21
CA SER A 163 -18.20 -9.65 -2.98
C SER A 163 -19.44 -10.26 -2.31
N ASP A 164 -19.27 -11.35 -1.58
CA ASP A 164 -20.37 -12.04 -0.90
C ASP A 164 -20.76 -11.30 0.38
N ASP A 165 -19.78 -10.91 1.20
CA ASP A 165 -20.00 -10.15 2.44
C ASP A 165 -20.58 -8.75 2.13
N ALA A 166 -20.23 -8.17 1.00
CA ALA A 166 -20.73 -6.87 0.59
C ALA A 166 -22.25 -6.83 0.35
N ARG A 167 -22.91 -7.97 0.19
CA ARG A 167 -24.38 -8.07 0.12
C ARG A 167 -25.04 -7.91 1.49
N SER A 168 -24.32 -8.24 2.57
CA SER A 168 -24.80 -8.12 3.94
C SER A 168 -24.65 -6.67 4.45
N ALA A 169 -25.76 -6.06 4.88
CA ALA A 169 -25.74 -4.74 5.50
C ALA A 169 -24.92 -4.76 6.82
N THR A 170 -24.97 -5.86 7.55
CA THR A 170 -24.23 -6.06 8.81
C THR A 170 -22.72 -6.09 8.58
N GLU A 171 -22.26 -6.85 7.58
CA GLU A 171 -20.83 -6.91 7.25
C GLU A 171 -20.31 -5.55 6.75
N ARG A 172 -21.05 -4.86 5.91
CA ARG A 172 -20.69 -3.49 5.50
C ARG A 172 -20.59 -2.54 6.69
N ALA A 173 -21.54 -2.60 7.63
CA ALA A 173 -21.53 -1.79 8.84
C ALA A 173 -20.31 -2.11 9.71
N HIS A 174 -19.98 -3.39 9.91
CA HIS A 174 -18.83 -3.85 10.67
C HIS A 174 -17.50 -3.35 10.08
N VAL A 175 -17.33 -3.48 8.75
CA VAL A 175 -16.13 -2.96 8.06
C VAL A 175 -16.01 -1.44 8.23
N ASN A 176 -17.09 -0.69 8.09
CA ASN A 176 -17.10 0.76 8.27
C ASN A 176 -16.81 1.17 9.72
N GLU A 177 -17.34 0.44 10.68
CA GLU A 177 -17.08 0.68 12.10
C GLU A 177 -15.61 0.45 12.43
N TRP A 178 -15.04 -0.68 12.01
CA TRP A 178 -13.62 -0.95 12.22
C TRP A 178 -12.72 0.10 11.54
N TYR A 179 -13.06 0.54 10.33
CA TYR A 179 -12.35 1.62 9.66
C TYR A 179 -12.36 2.91 10.48
N THR A 180 -13.53 3.32 10.98
CA THR A 180 -13.70 4.59 11.68
C THR A 180 -13.12 4.57 13.09
N GLN A 181 -13.33 3.49 13.84
CA GLN A 181 -12.91 3.39 15.23
C GLN A 181 -11.45 2.92 15.39
N THR A 182 -10.99 2.02 14.53
CA THR A 182 -9.68 1.39 14.68
C THR A 182 -8.68 1.93 13.66
N LEU A 183 -8.91 1.70 12.38
CA LEU A 183 -7.89 1.95 11.36
C LEU A 183 -7.56 3.43 11.21
N LYS A 184 -8.58 4.29 11.16
CA LYS A 184 -8.42 5.74 11.01
C LYS A 184 -7.62 6.37 12.16
N SER A 185 -7.75 5.81 13.39
CA SER A 185 -7.01 6.26 14.56
C SER A 185 -5.52 5.90 14.52
N ARG A 186 -5.08 5.05 13.60
CA ARG A 186 -3.68 4.63 13.43
C ARG A 186 -2.84 5.57 12.56
N ARG A 187 -3.37 6.70 12.15
CA ARG A 187 -2.59 7.74 11.50
C ARG A 187 -1.75 8.48 12.53
N ASN A 188 -0.43 8.49 12.35
CA ASN A 188 0.50 9.19 13.24
C ASN A 188 0.43 10.72 13.09
N HIS A 189 -0.19 11.19 12.00
CA HIS A 189 -0.43 12.60 11.72
C HIS A 189 -1.73 12.77 10.93
N ASP A 190 -2.43 13.90 11.09
CA ASP A 190 -3.70 14.18 10.38
C ASP A 190 -3.53 14.23 8.86
N THR A 191 -2.32 14.54 8.40
CA THR A 191 -1.99 14.55 6.98
C THR A 191 -1.63 13.17 6.43
N THR A 192 -1.53 12.12 7.26
CA THR A 192 -1.23 10.76 6.79
C THR A 192 -2.29 10.31 5.79
N PRO A 193 -1.90 10.05 4.53
CA PRO A 193 -2.85 9.72 3.48
C PRO A 193 -3.35 8.29 3.59
N ILE A 194 -4.52 8.04 2.97
CA ILE A 194 -5.10 6.69 2.83
C ILE A 194 -5.31 6.43 1.34
N LEU A 195 -4.88 5.25 0.89
CA LEU A 195 -5.16 4.71 -0.43
C LEU A 195 -6.12 3.52 -0.29
N LEU A 196 -7.31 3.65 -0.83
CA LEU A 196 -8.28 2.56 -0.96
C LEU A 196 -8.26 2.06 -2.41
N ILE A 197 -7.99 0.79 -2.61
CA ILE A 197 -8.11 0.12 -3.91
C ILE A 197 -9.09 -1.03 -3.74
N MET A 198 -10.18 -1.04 -4.51
CA MET A 198 -11.18 -2.09 -4.40
C MET A 198 -11.90 -2.34 -5.72
N GLN A 199 -12.62 -3.43 -5.80
CA GLN A 199 -13.59 -3.63 -6.87
C GLN A 199 -14.85 -2.80 -6.59
N ARG A 200 -15.59 -2.46 -7.66
CA ARG A 200 -16.93 -1.90 -7.50
C ARG A 200 -17.88 -3.06 -7.18
N LEU A 201 -18.55 -2.95 -6.06
CA LEU A 201 -19.51 -3.94 -5.56
C LEU A 201 -20.95 -3.51 -5.82
#